data_f72c1a5439cc4507b785b822515f3c4c
#
_entry.id   f72c1a5439cc4507b785b822515f3c4c
#
_cell.length_a   1.000
_cell.length_b   1.000
_cell.length_c   1.000
_cell.angle_alpha   90.00
_cell.angle_beta   90.00
_cell.angle_gamma   90.00
#
_symmetry.space_group_name_H-M   'P 1'
#
loop_
_entity.id
_entity.type
_entity.pdbx_description
1 polymer ?
#
loop_
_entity_poly.entity_id
_entity_poly.type
_entity_poly.pdbx_seq_one_letter_code
_entity_poly.pdbx_strand_id
1 'polypeptide(L)'
;MKLPALLPDLTFPELGHRRDDIDFAFEAKRAAMGPHIVKRWGWDEAFQRELHERRFGEKPFFEIRRGGQRLGTVSFQVLPDHVRFGEFYLFPEHHRRGTGSAVLGHCLRVADSLQLPVRLEHLHWSPVGSLYRRHGFVEVGRSDIHCFMERPTGG
;
A
#
# COMPACT_ATOMS: atom_id res chain seq x y z
N MET A 1 12.38 -9.73 -2.68
CA MET A 1 13.15 -8.48 -2.80
C MET A 1 12.82 -7.57 -1.63
N LYS A 2 13.80 -6.88 -1.10
CA LYS A 2 13.62 -5.90 -0.03
C LYS A 2 13.48 -4.51 -0.61
N LEU A 3 12.68 -3.66 0.04
CA LEU A 3 12.62 -2.24 -0.32
C LEU A 3 13.81 -1.50 0.30
N PRO A 4 14.63 -0.82 -0.50
CA PRO A 4 15.73 -0.03 0.04
C PRO A 4 15.23 1.17 0.83
N ALA A 5 16.06 1.67 1.74
CA ALA A 5 15.73 2.84 2.53
C ALA A 5 15.56 4.07 1.63
N LEU A 6 14.68 4.98 2.05
CA LEU A 6 14.53 6.30 1.44
C LEU A 6 15.19 7.31 2.37
N LEU A 7 16.35 7.77 1.97
CA LEU A 7 17.10 8.75 2.75
C LEU A 7 16.36 10.08 2.79
N PRO A 8 16.48 10.83 3.88
CA PRO A 8 17.43 10.59 4.98
C PRO A 8 16.91 9.67 6.09
N ASP A 9 15.60 9.39 6.21
CA ASP A 9 15.07 8.89 7.46
C ASP A 9 14.02 7.79 7.38
N LEU A 10 13.61 7.35 6.18
CA LEU A 10 12.61 6.30 6.03
C LEU A 10 13.26 4.94 5.76
N THR A 11 12.79 3.93 6.48
CA THR A 11 13.19 2.54 6.25
C THR A 11 11.95 1.68 6.07
N PHE A 12 12.15 0.50 5.46
CA PHE A 12 11.05 -0.40 5.11
C PHE A 12 11.37 -1.83 5.53
N PRO A 13 11.40 -2.12 6.85
CA PRO A 13 11.59 -3.49 7.31
C PRO A 13 10.46 -4.38 6.80
N GLU A 14 10.82 -5.58 6.33
CA GLU A 14 9.80 -6.54 5.94
C GLU A 14 9.13 -7.10 7.19
N LEU A 15 7.79 -7.12 7.21
CA LEU A 15 7.03 -7.68 8.31
C LEU A 15 7.03 -9.20 8.21
N GLY A 16 7.27 -9.87 9.34
CA GLY A 16 7.24 -11.32 9.44
C GLY A 16 5.86 -11.84 9.81
N HIS A 17 5.78 -13.15 10.07
CA HIS A 17 4.52 -13.80 10.43
C HIS A 17 4.25 -13.82 11.93
N ARG A 18 4.89 -12.94 12.69
CA ARG A 18 4.64 -12.78 14.11
C ARG A 18 3.31 -12.09 14.33
N ARG A 19 2.64 -12.45 15.43
CA ARG A 19 1.32 -11.86 15.74
C ARG A 19 1.38 -10.35 15.83
N ASP A 20 2.44 -9.79 16.40
CA ASP A 20 2.60 -8.34 16.50
C ASP A 20 2.63 -7.66 15.14
N ASP A 21 3.31 -8.24 14.17
CA ASP A 21 3.41 -7.69 12.82
C ASP A 21 2.07 -7.76 12.08
N ILE A 22 1.38 -8.90 12.21
CA ILE A 22 0.07 -9.08 11.58
C ILE A 22 -0.94 -8.10 12.17
N ASP A 23 -0.95 -7.94 13.48
CA ASP A 23 -1.86 -7.03 14.17
C ASP A 23 -1.55 -5.56 13.84
N PHE A 24 -0.28 -5.19 13.78
CA PHE A 24 0.11 -3.86 13.36
C PHE A 24 -0.42 -3.53 11.96
N ALA A 25 -0.20 -4.44 11.01
CA ALA A 25 -0.67 -4.25 9.63
C ALA A 25 -2.20 -4.16 9.57
N PHE A 26 -2.90 -4.95 10.38
CA PHE A 26 -4.35 -4.89 10.46
C PHE A 26 -4.83 -3.55 11.01
N GLU A 27 -4.19 -3.01 12.04
CA GLU A 27 -4.55 -1.71 12.60
C GLU A 27 -4.31 -0.58 11.59
N ALA A 28 -3.23 -0.64 10.80
CA ALA A 28 -2.98 0.33 9.75
C ALA A 28 -4.09 0.31 8.70
N LYS A 29 -4.51 -0.88 8.28
CA LYS A 29 -5.63 -1.05 7.33
C LYS A 29 -6.93 -0.51 7.93
N ARG A 30 -7.24 -0.86 9.16
CA ARG A 30 -8.44 -0.39 9.84
C ARG A 30 -8.48 1.14 9.89
N ALA A 31 -7.38 1.76 10.27
CA ALA A 31 -7.31 3.22 10.40
C ALA A 31 -7.51 3.92 9.06
N ALA A 32 -6.91 3.39 7.99
CA ALA A 32 -6.94 4.02 6.67
C ALA A 32 -8.20 3.65 5.87
N MET A 33 -8.61 2.39 5.92
CA MET A 33 -9.67 1.84 5.06
C MET A 33 -11.01 1.71 5.76
N GLY A 34 -11.00 1.61 7.10
CA GLY A 34 -12.22 1.38 7.88
C GLY A 34 -13.35 2.34 7.52
N PRO A 35 -13.11 3.67 7.51
CA PRO A 35 -14.16 4.63 7.18
C PRO A 35 -14.78 4.40 5.78
N HIS A 36 -14.01 3.95 4.82
CA HIS A 36 -14.47 3.70 3.45
C HIS A 36 -15.24 2.39 3.34
N ILE A 37 -14.80 1.37 4.08
CA ILE A 37 -15.49 0.08 4.13
C ILE A 37 -16.84 0.22 4.83
N VAL A 38 -16.88 0.95 5.94
CA VAL A 38 -18.10 1.17 6.72
C VAL A 38 -19.19 1.82 5.88
N LYS A 39 -18.84 2.75 4.99
CA LYS A 39 -19.82 3.43 4.12
C LYS A 39 -20.62 2.47 3.26
N ARG A 40 -20.05 1.35 2.86
CA ARG A 40 -20.71 0.44 1.92
C ARG A 40 -21.22 -0.85 2.56
N TRP A 41 -20.41 -1.43 3.48
CA TRP A 41 -20.71 -2.76 4.01
C TRP A 41 -20.83 -2.81 5.53
N GLY A 42 -20.51 -1.71 6.22
CA GLY A 42 -20.28 -1.78 7.65
C GLY A 42 -18.93 -2.45 7.93
N TRP A 43 -18.63 -2.65 9.18
CA TRP A 43 -17.37 -3.26 9.59
C TRP A 43 -17.66 -4.54 10.40
N ASP A 44 -17.34 -5.69 9.80
CA ASP A 44 -17.37 -6.98 10.48
C ASP A 44 -15.95 -7.34 10.87
N GLU A 45 -15.65 -7.23 12.14
CA GLU A 45 -14.29 -7.41 12.66
C GLU A 45 -13.72 -8.80 12.32
N ALA A 46 -14.51 -9.85 12.54
CA ALA A 46 -14.05 -11.21 12.30
C ALA A 46 -13.77 -11.45 10.81
N PHE A 47 -14.65 -10.97 9.93
CA PHE A 47 -14.47 -11.10 8.48
C PHE A 47 -13.24 -10.34 8.00
N GLN A 48 -13.07 -9.11 8.46
CA GLN A 48 -11.95 -8.27 8.03
C GLN A 48 -10.62 -8.85 8.52
N ARG A 49 -10.58 -9.37 9.74
CA ARG A 49 -9.38 -9.97 10.29
C ARG A 49 -8.99 -11.24 9.53
N GLU A 50 -9.95 -12.09 9.23
CA GLU A 50 -9.70 -13.32 8.45
C GLU A 50 -9.18 -12.99 7.05
N LEU A 51 -9.81 -12.03 6.39
CA LEU A 51 -9.38 -11.59 5.06
C LEU A 51 -7.96 -11.03 5.10
N HIS A 52 -7.67 -10.22 6.11
CA HIS A 52 -6.34 -9.62 6.28
C HIS A 52 -5.27 -10.69 6.51
N GLU A 53 -5.54 -11.66 7.39
CA GLU A 53 -4.57 -12.71 7.68
C GLU A 53 -4.27 -13.55 6.45
N ARG A 54 -5.27 -13.81 5.62
CA ARG A 54 -5.07 -14.51 4.35
C ARG A 54 -4.18 -13.70 3.41
N ARG A 55 -4.48 -12.42 3.22
CA ARG A 55 -3.70 -11.54 2.33
C ARG A 55 -2.29 -11.33 2.85
N PHE A 56 -2.12 -11.27 4.16
CA PHE A 56 -0.82 -11.12 4.78
C PHE A 56 0.09 -12.30 4.46
N GLY A 57 -0.47 -13.51 4.31
CA GLY A 57 0.29 -14.69 3.93
C GLY A 57 0.59 -14.80 2.44
N GLU A 58 -0.08 -14.01 1.59
CA GLU A 58 0.02 -14.14 0.12
C GLU A 58 1.05 -13.22 -0.51
N LYS A 59 1.47 -12.16 0.16
CA LYS A 59 2.35 -11.15 -0.43
C LYS A 59 3.20 -10.47 0.64
N PRO A 60 4.36 -9.90 0.25
CA PRO A 60 5.23 -9.24 1.23
C PRO A 60 4.62 -7.92 1.71
N PHE A 61 4.63 -7.72 3.01
CA PHE A 61 4.26 -6.47 3.65
C PHE A 61 5.51 -5.84 4.24
N PHE A 62 5.66 -4.54 4.05
CA PHE A 62 6.76 -3.77 4.64
C PHE A 62 6.17 -2.73 5.59
N GLU A 63 6.88 -2.52 6.69
CA GLU A 63 6.58 -1.42 7.59
C GLU A 63 7.16 -0.13 7.00
N ILE A 64 6.42 0.98 7.10
CA ILE A 64 6.96 2.30 6.81
C ILE A 64 7.39 2.88 8.14
N ARG A 65 8.70 3.10 8.30
CA ARG A 65 9.29 3.45 9.58
C ARG A 65 10.16 4.70 9.48
N ARG A 66 9.98 5.62 10.41
CA ARG A 66 10.84 6.79 10.56
C ARG A 66 11.46 6.75 11.95
N GLY A 67 12.77 6.43 12.02
CA GLY A 67 13.43 6.24 13.30
C GLY A 67 12.76 5.13 14.09
N GLY A 68 12.35 5.40 15.31
CA GLY A 68 11.60 4.44 16.15
C GLY A 68 10.10 4.42 15.92
N GLN A 69 9.58 5.23 14.99
CA GLN A 69 8.14 5.41 14.80
C GLN A 69 7.61 4.59 13.63
N ARG A 70 6.53 3.85 13.87
CA ARG A 70 5.84 3.07 12.85
C ARG A 70 4.74 3.92 12.22
N LEU A 71 4.88 4.24 10.93
CA LEU A 71 3.97 5.15 10.24
C LEU A 71 2.83 4.44 9.52
N GLY A 72 3.05 3.20 9.10
CA GLY A 72 2.07 2.45 8.34
C GLY A 72 2.68 1.27 7.60
N THR A 73 2.03 0.83 6.54
CA THR A 73 2.45 -0.33 5.75
C THR A 73 2.47 -0.02 4.26
N VAL A 74 3.18 -0.87 3.52
CA VAL A 74 3.11 -0.93 2.06
C VAL A 74 3.45 -2.34 1.62
N SER A 75 2.79 -2.84 0.57
CA SER A 75 3.16 -4.09 -0.09
C SER A 75 3.75 -3.77 -1.45
N PHE A 76 4.91 -4.36 -1.73
CA PHE A 76 5.65 -4.18 -2.98
C PHE A 76 6.12 -5.55 -3.41
N GLN A 77 5.43 -6.13 -4.38
CA GLN A 77 5.71 -7.49 -4.84
C GLN A 77 6.18 -7.47 -6.28
N VAL A 78 7.40 -7.96 -6.50
CA VAL A 78 7.98 -8.05 -7.84
C VAL A 78 7.51 -9.35 -8.49
N LEU A 79 6.77 -9.23 -9.59
CA LEU A 79 6.31 -10.34 -10.40
C LEU A 79 7.07 -10.32 -11.73
N PRO A 80 6.98 -11.39 -12.57
CA PRO A 80 7.80 -11.44 -13.79
C PRO A 80 7.58 -10.28 -14.77
N ASP A 81 6.37 -9.73 -14.85
CA ASP A 81 6.00 -8.71 -15.83
C ASP A 81 5.52 -7.39 -15.23
N HIS A 82 5.41 -7.31 -13.92
CA HIS A 82 4.98 -6.07 -13.24
C HIS A 82 5.31 -6.11 -11.76
N VAL A 83 5.21 -4.94 -11.12
CA VAL A 83 5.20 -4.83 -9.67
C VAL A 83 3.76 -4.70 -9.22
N ARG A 84 3.35 -5.53 -8.27
CA ARG A 84 2.06 -5.37 -7.60
C ARG A 84 2.26 -4.50 -6.37
N PHE A 85 1.65 -3.33 -6.38
CA PHE A 85 1.70 -2.36 -5.29
C PHE A 85 0.36 -2.36 -4.56
N GLY A 86 0.37 -2.35 -3.26
CA GLY A 86 -0.87 -2.33 -2.51
C GLY A 86 -0.66 -2.25 -1.01
N GLU A 87 -1.74 -2.47 -0.28
CA GLU A 87 -1.75 -2.46 1.18
C GLU A 87 -1.00 -1.24 1.74
N PHE A 88 -1.19 -0.08 1.06
CA PHE A 88 -0.50 1.17 1.36
C PHE A 88 -1.37 2.00 2.28
N TYR A 89 -1.04 1.96 3.56
CA TYR A 89 -1.81 2.60 4.60
C TYR A 89 -0.90 3.36 5.55
N LEU A 90 -1.19 4.66 5.72
CA LEU A 90 -0.56 5.46 6.76
C LEU A 90 -1.59 5.74 7.85
N PHE A 91 -1.18 5.69 9.10
CA PHE A 91 -2.05 6.14 10.18
C PHE A 91 -2.42 7.62 9.98
N PRO A 92 -3.66 8.02 10.33
CA PRO A 92 -4.15 9.38 10.04
C PRO A 92 -3.26 10.52 10.54
N GLU A 93 -2.57 10.34 11.66
CA GLU A 93 -1.66 11.35 12.20
C GLU A 93 -0.46 11.65 11.29
N HIS A 94 -0.21 10.78 10.30
CA HIS A 94 0.88 10.94 9.33
C HIS A 94 0.39 11.40 7.96
N HIS A 95 -0.91 11.65 7.81
CA HIS A 95 -1.46 12.16 6.57
C HIS A 95 -1.09 13.63 6.36
N ARG A 96 -1.11 14.08 5.09
CA ARG A 96 -0.92 15.48 4.68
C ARG A 96 0.45 16.06 5.05
N ARG A 97 1.46 15.21 5.19
CA ARG A 97 2.84 15.62 5.47
C ARG A 97 3.81 15.30 4.35
N GLY A 98 3.26 14.90 3.17
CA GLY A 98 4.09 14.50 2.05
C GLY A 98 4.70 13.11 2.15
N THR A 99 4.50 12.40 3.27
CA THR A 99 5.08 11.06 3.47
C THR A 99 4.52 10.06 2.46
N GLY A 100 3.20 10.06 2.23
CA GLY A 100 2.60 9.15 1.27
C GLY A 100 3.14 9.34 -0.13
N SER A 101 3.27 10.59 -0.57
CA SER A 101 3.83 10.92 -1.87
C SER A 101 5.30 10.51 -1.97
N ALA A 102 6.08 10.72 -0.90
CA ALA A 102 7.49 10.34 -0.86
C ALA A 102 7.67 8.84 -0.96
N VAL A 103 6.87 8.07 -0.21
CA VAL A 103 6.93 6.60 -0.24
C VAL A 103 6.53 6.07 -1.61
N LEU A 104 5.41 6.57 -2.15
CA LEU A 104 4.95 6.14 -3.47
C LEU A 104 6.01 6.45 -4.54
N GLY A 105 6.53 7.67 -4.56
CA GLY A 105 7.58 8.05 -5.50
C GLY A 105 8.83 7.18 -5.40
N HIS A 106 9.21 6.82 -4.17
CA HIS A 106 10.33 5.91 -3.94
C HIS A 106 10.07 4.53 -4.53
N CYS A 107 8.90 3.96 -4.26
CA CYS A 107 8.53 2.65 -4.82
C CYS A 107 8.52 2.67 -6.34
N LEU A 108 8.05 3.75 -6.94
CA LEU A 108 8.04 3.89 -8.40
C LEU A 108 9.44 3.97 -8.98
N ARG A 109 10.37 4.66 -8.30
CA ARG A 109 11.78 4.69 -8.74
C ARG A 109 12.42 3.30 -8.65
N VAL A 110 12.09 2.52 -7.63
CA VAL A 110 12.57 1.13 -7.53
C VAL A 110 12.03 0.30 -8.68
N ALA A 111 10.73 0.41 -8.98
CA ALA A 111 10.13 -0.29 -10.10
C ALA A 111 10.75 0.11 -11.44
N ASP A 112 11.03 1.40 -11.63
CA ASP A 112 11.70 1.89 -12.85
C ASP A 112 13.10 1.29 -13.00
N SER A 113 13.84 1.16 -11.89
CA SER A 113 15.15 0.50 -11.94
C SER A 113 15.07 -0.96 -12.34
N LEU A 114 13.94 -1.59 -12.10
CA LEU A 114 13.66 -2.97 -12.52
C LEU A 114 13.05 -3.04 -13.93
N GLN A 115 12.74 -1.89 -14.52
CA GLN A 115 12.09 -1.77 -15.84
C GLN A 115 10.73 -2.47 -15.87
N LEU A 116 9.96 -2.33 -14.78
CA LEU A 116 8.64 -2.95 -14.65
C LEU A 116 7.56 -1.89 -14.46
N PRO A 117 6.40 -2.07 -15.10
CA PRO A 117 5.23 -1.27 -14.76
C PRO A 117 4.70 -1.64 -13.39
N VAL A 118 3.91 -0.75 -12.80
CA VAL A 118 3.32 -0.95 -11.47
C VAL A 118 1.81 -1.03 -11.62
N ARG A 119 1.21 -2.02 -11.01
CA ARG A 119 -0.24 -2.23 -11.00
C ARG A 119 -0.77 -2.19 -9.58
N LEU A 120 -1.94 -1.59 -9.42
CA LEU A 120 -2.64 -1.52 -8.14
C LEU A 120 -4.16 -1.50 -8.37
N GLU A 121 -4.88 -1.70 -7.27
CA GLU A 121 -6.32 -1.46 -7.24
C GLU A 121 -6.68 -0.67 -5.99
N HIS A 122 -7.75 0.14 -6.08
CA HIS A 122 -8.28 0.85 -4.93
C HIS A 122 -9.80 0.90 -5.01
N LEU A 123 -10.47 1.11 -3.87
CA LEU A 123 -11.91 1.31 -3.84
C LEU A 123 -12.23 2.58 -4.64
N HIS A 124 -13.15 2.50 -5.62
CA HIS A 124 -13.35 3.65 -6.50
C HIS A 124 -13.98 4.85 -5.81
N TRP A 125 -14.57 4.69 -4.61
CA TRP A 125 -15.06 5.82 -3.82
C TRP A 125 -14.03 6.35 -2.81
N SER A 126 -12.83 5.77 -2.76
CA SER A 126 -11.73 6.27 -1.93
C SER A 126 -11.07 7.47 -2.59
N PRO A 127 -10.70 8.50 -1.82
CA PRO A 127 -10.03 9.67 -2.40
C PRO A 127 -8.59 9.42 -2.84
N VAL A 128 -8.03 8.25 -2.54
CA VAL A 128 -6.62 7.92 -2.83
C VAL A 128 -6.29 7.93 -4.33
N GLY A 129 -7.30 7.78 -5.19
CA GLY A 129 -7.08 7.76 -6.64
C GLY A 129 -6.39 9.00 -7.18
N SER A 130 -6.63 10.17 -6.57
CA SER A 130 -5.97 11.40 -7.01
C SER A 130 -4.45 11.37 -6.76
N LEU A 131 -4.02 10.75 -5.67
CA LEU A 131 -2.60 10.56 -5.38
C LEU A 131 -1.95 9.71 -6.48
N TYR A 132 -2.58 8.59 -6.83
CA TYR A 132 -2.05 7.70 -7.86
C TYR A 132 -1.99 8.37 -9.23
N ARG A 133 -3.03 9.11 -9.62
CA ARG A 133 -3.04 9.83 -10.91
C ARG A 133 -1.93 10.86 -10.98
N ARG A 134 -1.66 11.58 -9.89
CA ARG A 134 -0.55 12.56 -9.84
C ARG A 134 0.81 11.90 -10.03
N HIS A 135 0.93 10.61 -9.77
CA HIS A 135 2.17 9.85 -9.93
C HIS A 135 2.22 9.05 -11.22
N GLY A 136 1.33 9.33 -12.16
CA GLY A 136 1.39 8.73 -13.49
C GLY A 136 0.57 7.47 -13.70
N PHE A 137 -0.24 7.07 -12.72
CA PHE A 137 -1.15 5.94 -12.88
C PHE A 137 -2.34 6.33 -13.75
N VAL A 138 -2.75 5.41 -14.61
CA VAL A 138 -3.96 5.53 -15.43
C VAL A 138 -4.88 4.35 -15.16
N GLU A 139 -6.19 4.59 -15.27
CA GLU A 139 -7.18 3.55 -15.08
C GLU A 139 -7.15 2.61 -16.28
N VAL A 140 -7.05 1.31 -16.00
CA VAL A 140 -7.04 0.27 -17.04
C VAL A 140 -8.24 -0.67 -16.93
N GLY A 141 -9.06 -0.54 -15.91
CA GLY A 141 -10.27 -1.31 -15.74
C GLY A 141 -11.03 -0.89 -14.50
N ARG A 142 -12.24 -1.42 -14.37
CA ARG A 142 -13.10 -1.09 -13.23
C ARG A 142 -14.07 -2.24 -12.96
N SER A 143 -14.29 -2.53 -11.68
CA SER A 143 -15.38 -3.38 -11.23
C SER A 143 -16.38 -2.53 -10.44
N ASP A 144 -17.42 -3.14 -9.88
CA ASP A 144 -18.37 -2.45 -9.02
C ASP A 144 -17.71 -1.87 -7.77
N ILE A 145 -16.57 -2.39 -7.39
CA ILE A 145 -15.90 -2.09 -6.13
C ILE A 145 -14.58 -1.38 -6.37
N HIS A 146 -13.79 -1.85 -7.33
CA HIS A 146 -12.41 -1.41 -7.50
C HIS A 146 -12.20 -0.66 -8.81
N CYS A 147 -11.25 0.27 -8.76
CA CYS A 147 -10.61 0.87 -9.91
C CYS A 147 -9.24 0.22 -10.05
N PHE A 148 -8.94 -0.33 -11.24
CA PHE A 148 -7.65 -0.96 -11.52
C PHE A 148 -6.78 0.04 -12.27
N MET A 149 -5.56 0.23 -11.80
CA MET A 149 -4.66 1.25 -12.33
C MET A 149 -3.30 0.67 -12.68
N GLU A 150 -2.67 1.25 -13.68
CA GLU A 150 -1.32 0.88 -14.09
C GLU A 150 -0.50 2.14 -14.33
N ARG A 151 0.75 2.11 -13.89
CA ARG A 151 1.74 3.12 -14.24
C ARG A 151 2.77 2.43 -15.14
N PRO A 152 2.90 2.83 -16.41
CA PRO A 152 3.91 2.27 -17.31
C PRO A 152 5.31 2.54 -16.77
N THR A 153 6.27 1.74 -17.22
CA THR A 153 7.68 1.96 -16.88
C THR A 153 8.10 3.38 -17.27
N GLY A 154 8.70 4.10 -16.33
CA GLY A 154 9.26 5.40 -16.60
C GLY A 154 10.55 5.23 -17.42
N GLY A 155 10.49 5.70 -18.62
CA GLY A 155 11.54 5.52 -19.61
C GLY A 155 12.83 6.28 -19.37
#